data_b6ffadda7d5d851b183fd0923f09c14e
#
_entry.id   b6ffadda7d5d851b183fd0923f09c14e
#
_cell.length_a   1.000
_cell.length_b   1.000
_cell.length_c   1.000
_cell.angle_alpha   90.00
_cell.angle_beta   90.00
_cell.angle_gamma   90.00
#
_symmetry.space_group_name_H-M   'P 1'
#
loop_
_entity.id
_entity.type
_entity.pdbx_description
1 polymer ?
#
loop_
_entity_poly.entity_id
_entity_poly.type
_entity_poly.pdbx_seq_one_letter_code
_entity_poly.pdbx_strand_id
1 'polypeptide(L)'
;QLTMRTFHVGGTASVKQDSQIVTKSEGTLKILNSNILEDSKKNLIVMGRNTQLSIEDDNGVQIAVYKVAYGSKLFFKNGDKVKANTKICEWDPYTTPVIAEKSGISSYVDLIDGVSIQETTDDATGISSKSVIDWRAQSKSTDLKPRITLRDEKGNVIKKADDNEARYYLVPDSILSVKDGQKVSAGDVIARLPKETTK
;
A
#
# COMPACT_ATOMS: atom_id res chain seq x y z
N GLN A 1 -11.19 31.10 -27.05
CA GLN A 1 -11.60 30.87 -25.68
C GLN A 1 -12.07 29.44 -25.48
N LEU A 2 -12.92 28.96 -26.37
CA LEU A 2 -13.35 27.55 -26.30
C LEU A 2 -12.19 26.58 -26.50
N THR A 3 -11.24 26.97 -27.34
CA THR A 3 -10.05 26.17 -27.60
C THR A 3 -9.21 25.98 -26.30
N MET A 4 -9.09 27.04 -25.51
CA MET A 4 -8.36 26.98 -24.26
C MET A 4 -9.03 26.06 -23.26
N ARG A 5 -10.34 26.10 -23.16
CA ARG A 5 -11.08 25.19 -22.28
C ARG A 5 -10.92 23.74 -22.70
N THR A 6 -10.96 23.46 -23.98
CA THR A 6 -10.73 22.12 -24.50
C THR A 6 -9.33 21.64 -24.16
N PHE A 7 -8.34 22.52 -24.28
CA PHE A 7 -6.96 22.21 -23.93
C PHE A 7 -6.83 21.85 -22.44
N HIS A 8 -7.44 22.62 -21.55
CA HIS A 8 -7.39 22.32 -20.11
C HIS A 8 -8.06 20.99 -19.77
N VAL A 9 -9.18 20.68 -20.37
CA VAL A 9 -9.84 19.40 -20.18
C VAL A 9 -8.96 18.26 -20.67
N GLY A 10 -8.36 18.42 -21.83
CA GLY A 10 -7.42 17.43 -22.35
C GLY A 10 -6.19 17.27 -21.47
N GLY A 11 -5.65 18.39 -20.98
CA GLY A 11 -4.52 18.35 -20.05
C GLY A 11 -4.86 17.67 -18.75
N THR A 12 -6.03 17.91 -18.20
CA THR A 12 -6.49 17.26 -16.99
C THR A 12 -6.66 15.75 -17.19
N ALA A 13 -7.22 15.34 -18.32
CA ALA A 13 -7.38 13.93 -18.65
C ALA A 13 -6.03 13.23 -18.83
N SER A 14 -5.02 13.93 -19.35
CA SER A 14 -3.69 13.34 -19.53
C SER A 14 -2.91 13.17 -18.24
N VAL A 15 -3.32 13.80 -17.14
CA VAL A 15 -2.68 13.70 -15.83
C VAL A 15 -3.26 12.53 -15.01
N LYS A 16 -4.17 11.76 -15.57
CA LYS A 16 -4.75 10.60 -14.87
C LYS A 16 -3.63 9.62 -14.54
N GLN A 17 -3.43 9.41 -13.24
CA GLN A 17 -2.38 8.50 -12.78
C GLN A 17 -2.77 7.05 -13.04
N ASP A 18 -1.80 6.29 -13.51
CA ASP A 18 -2.00 4.86 -13.70
C ASP A 18 -2.11 4.16 -12.35
N SER A 19 -3.09 3.29 -12.23
CA SER A 19 -3.35 2.51 -11.01
C SER A 19 -3.33 1.02 -11.27
N GLN A 20 -2.98 0.60 -12.49
CA GLN A 20 -3.00 -0.81 -12.86
C GLN A 20 -2.06 -1.05 -14.04
N ILE A 21 -1.63 -2.30 -14.18
CA ILE A 21 -0.91 -2.77 -15.36
C ILE A 21 -1.79 -3.76 -16.09
N VAL A 22 -2.06 -3.45 -17.36
CA VAL A 22 -2.78 -4.34 -18.27
C VAL A 22 -1.78 -4.79 -19.33
N THR A 23 -1.50 -6.08 -19.40
CA THR A 23 -0.57 -6.59 -20.41
C THR A 23 -1.21 -6.56 -21.79
N LYS A 24 -0.44 -6.11 -22.76
CA LYS A 24 -0.87 -6.14 -24.18
C LYS A 24 -0.43 -7.42 -24.88
N SER A 25 0.42 -8.20 -24.24
CA SER A 25 1.02 -9.40 -24.81
C SER A 25 0.54 -10.63 -24.07
N GLU A 26 0.35 -11.71 -24.80
CA GLU A 26 0.07 -13.03 -24.24
C GLU A 26 1.39 -13.75 -23.97
N GLY A 27 1.46 -14.47 -22.85
CA GLY A 27 2.65 -15.23 -22.52
C GLY A 27 2.65 -15.72 -21.09
N THR A 28 3.84 -16.13 -20.63
CA THR A 28 4.04 -16.60 -19.26
C THR A 28 4.56 -15.46 -18.40
N LEU A 29 3.89 -15.24 -17.27
CA LEU A 29 4.29 -14.19 -16.32
C LEU A 29 5.48 -14.68 -15.48
N LYS A 30 6.54 -13.89 -15.45
CA LYS A 30 7.68 -14.10 -14.56
C LYS A 30 7.83 -12.92 -13.62
N ILE A 31 8.07 -13.20 -12.35
CA ILE A 31 8.26 -12.17 -11.34
C ILE A 31 9.74 -12.10 -11.02
N LEU A 32 10.35 -10.94 -11.31
CA LEU A 32 11.79 -10.72 -11.10
C LEU A 32 12.01 -9.89 -9.84
N ASN A 33 13.06 -10.21 -9.11
CA ASN A 33 13.39 -9.57 -7.82
C ASN A 33 12.20 -9.64 -6.85
N SER A 34 11.58 -10.80 -6.79
CA SER A 34 10.34 -10.99 -6.07
C SER A 34 10.56 -11.05 -4.56
N ASN A 35 9.82 -10.22 -3.86
CA ASN A 35 9.56 -10.37 -2.44
C ASN A 35 8.06 -10.17 -2.28
N ILE A 36 7.32 -11.27 -2.24
CA ILE A 36 5.87 -11.25 -2.30
C ILE A 36 5.33 -11.96 -1.09
N LEU A 37 4.36 -11.33 -0.42
CA LEU A 37 3.62 -11.93 0.68
C LEU A 37 2.18 -12.17 0.25
N GLU A 38 1.59 -13.19 0.84
CA GLU A 38 0.17 -13.47 0.69
C GLU A 38 -0.55 -12.94 1.92
N ASP A 39 -1.57 -12.10 1.71
CA ASP A 39 -2.35 -11.54 2.82
C ASP A 39 -3.41 -12.54 3.32
N SER A 40 -4.20 -12.12 4.32
CA SER A 40 -5.23 -12.98 4.91
C SER A 40 -6.34 -13.36 3.92
N LYS A 41 -6.49 -12.60 2.86
CA LYS A 41 -7.47 -12.84 1.79
C LYS A 41 -6.86 -13.59 0.60
N LYS A 42 -5.64 -14.09 0.75
CA LYS A 42 -4.88 -14.79 -0.28
C LYS A 42 -4.53 -13.93 -1.50
N ASN A 43 -4.44 -12.63 -1.32
CA ASN A 43 -3.94 -11.72 -2.35
C ASN A 43 -2.42 -11.68 -2.30
N LEU A 44 -1.79 -11.64 -3.46
CA LEU A 44 -0.34 -11.52 -3.56
C LEU A 44 0.05 -10.05 -3.50
N ILE A 45 0.88 -9.69 -2.53
CA ILE A 45 1.27 -8.30 -2.28
C ILE A 45 2.77 -8.16 -2.52
N VAL A 46 3.15 -7.16 -3.31
CA VAL A 46 4.56 -6.87 -3.62
C VAL A 46 5.20 -6.15 -2.45
N MET A 47 6.24 -6.73 -1.88
CA MET A 47 7.00 -6.16 -0.77
C MET A 47 8.34 -5.58 -1.22
N GLY A 48 8.80 -5.93 -2.40
CA GLY A 48 10.07 -5.42 -2.93
C GLY A 48 9.92 -4.08 -3.62
N ARG A 49 10.96 -3.27 -3.59
CA ARG A 49 10.97 -1.95 -4.24
C ARG A 49 11.37 -2.01 -5.71
N ASN A 50 12.05 -3.07 -6.11
CA ASN A 50 12.57 -3.25 -7.47
C ASN A 50 11.95 -4.45 -8.18
N THR A 51 10.73 -4.82 -7.79
CA THR A 51 10.05 -5.95 -8.41
C THR A 51 9.63 -5.60 -9.82
N GLN A 52 9.84 -6.53 -10.73
CA GLN A 52 9.45 -6.40 -12.14
C GLN A 52 8.62 -7.60 -12.55
N LEU A 53 7.66 -7.35 -13.43
CA LEU A 53 6.89 -8.41 -14.07
C LEU A 53 7.35 -8.51 -15.52
N SER A 54 7.68 -9.72 -15.94
CA SER A 54 8.12 -10.00 -17.30
C SER A 54 7.14 -10.96 -17.96
N ILE A 55 6.79 -10.70 -19.20
CA ILE A 55 5.99 -11.61 -20.03
C ILE A 55 6.94 -12.28 -21.00
N GLU A 56 6.98 -13.60 -20.98
CA GLU A 56 7.83 -14.40 -21.85
C GLU A 56 6.99 -15.23 -22.82
N ASP A 57 7.51 -15.43 -24.03
CA ASP A 57 6.87 -16.31 -25.01
C ASP A 57 7.18 -17.78 -24.72
N ASP A 58 6.70 -18.68 -25.57
CA ASP A 58 6.89 -20.13 -25.40
C ASP A 58 8.38 -20.55 -25.51
N ASN A 59 9.21 -19.71 -26.10
CA ASN A 59 10.65 -19.93 -26.23
C ASN A 59 11.47 -19.34 -25.08
N GLY A 60 10.81 -18.72 -24.10
CA GLY A 60 11.48 -18.09 -22.99
C GLY A 60 12.02 -16.69 -23.30
N VAL A 61 11.63 -16.10 -24.44
CA VAL A 61 12.04 -14.78 -24.84
C VAL A 61 11.13 -13.74 -24.15
N GLN A 62 11.76 -12.77 -23.48
CA GLN A 62 11.05 -11.70 -22.83
C GLN A 62 10.45 -10.73 -23.86
N ILE A 63 9.13 -10.62 -23.88
CA ILE A 63 8.42 -9.75 -24.83
C ILE A 63 7.90 -8.47 -24.21
N ALA A 64 7.80 -8.40 -22.87
CA ALA A 64 7.40 -7.20 -22.17
C ALA A 64 7.92 -7.22 -20.73
N VAL A 65 8.24 -6.05 -20.18
CA VAL A 65 8.67 -5.87 -18.78
C VAL A 65 7.92 -4.69 -18.19
N TYR A 66 7.42 -4.87 -16.99
CA TYR A 66 6.71 -3.83 -16.25
C TYR A 66 7.30 -3.67 -14.86
N LYS A 67 7.54 -2.43 -14.45
CA LYS A 67 7.99 -2.09 -13.11
C LYS A 67 6.78 -2.04 -12.18
N VAL A 68 6.90 -2.63 -10.99
CA VAL A 68 5.79 -2.75 -10.04
C VAL A 68 6.14 -2.03 -8.75
N ALA A 69 5.21 -1.22 -8.26
CA ALA A 69 5.39 -0.46 -7.03
C ALA A 69 5.21 -1.35 -5.79
N TYR A 70 5.90 -0.98 -4.71
CA TYR A 70 5.70 -1.58 -3.40
C TYR A 70 4.23 -1.48 -3.00
N GLY A 71 3.69 -2.56 -2.46
CA GLY A 71 2.31 -2.62 -2.02
C GLY A 71 1.30 -2.94 -3.10
N SER A 72 1.76 -3.16 -4.33
CA SER A 72 0.88 -3.53 -5.44
C SER A 72 0.29 -4.92 -5.23
N LYS A 73 -0.95 -5.10 -5.69
CA LYS A 73 -1.65 -6.36 -5.63
C LYS A 73 -1.52 -7.09 -6.97
N LEU A 74 -1.03 -8.31 -6.94
CA LEU A 74 -0.87 -9.14 -8.12
C LEU A 74 -2.05 -10.12 -8.25
N PHE A 75 -2.48 -10.35 -9.50
CA PHE A 75 -3.58 -11.26 -9.79
C PHE A 75 -3.11 -12.62 -10.29
N PHE A 76 -1.82 -12.78 -10.58
CA PHE A 76 -1.23 -14.00 -11.10
C PHE A 76 0.03 -14.35 -10.34
N LYS A 77 0.35 -15.63 -10.32
CA LYS A 77 1.58 -16.14 -9.69
C LYS A 77 2.70 -16.24 -10.72
N ASN A 78 3.94 -16.34 -10.22
CA ASN A 78 5.10 -16.59 -11.07
C ASN A 78 4.91 -17.90 -11.86
N GLY A 79 5.04 -17.81 -13.18
CA GLY A 79 4.86 -18.97 -14.07
C GLY A 79 3.46 -19.15 -14.63
N ASP A 80 2.49 -18.31 -14.22
CA ASP A 80 1.13 -18.38 -14.77
C ASP A 80 1.10 -17.85 -16.19
N LYS A 81 0.24 -18.44 -17.01
CA LYS A 81 -0.01 -17.93 -18.35
C LYS A 81 -1.06 -16.83 -18.29
N VAL A 82 -0.77 -15.72 -18.97
CA VAL A 82 -1.67 -14.57 -19.05
C VAL A 82 -2.02 -14.30 -20.52
N LYS A 83 -3.24 -13.87 -20.74
CA LYS A 83 -3.72 -13.50 -22.06
C LYS A 83 -3.50 -12.01 -22.31
N ALA A 84 -3.52 -11.62 -23.59
CA ALA A 84 -3.45 -10.22 -23.95
C ALA A 84 -4.63 -9.44 -23.34
N ASN A 85 -4.41 -8.18 -23.03
CA ASN A 85 -5.40 -7.27 -22.45
C ASN A 85 -5.93 -7.71 -21.08
N THR A 86 -5.08 -8.35 -20.30
CA THR A 86 -5.42 -8.83 -18.95
C THR A 86 -4.77 -7.91 -17.91
N LYS A 87 -5.54 -7.53 -16.89
CA LYS A 87 -5.01 -6.79 -15.75
C LYS A 87 -4.21 -7.74 -14.87
N ILE A 88 -2.91 -7.49 -14.73
CA ILE A 88 -2.00 -8.35 -13.99
C ILE A 88 -1.63 -7.79 -12.62
N CYS A 89 -1.82 -6.48 -12.41
CA CYS A 89 -1.41 -5.80 -11.20
C CYS A 89 -2.24 -4.53 -11.02
N GLU A 90 -2.51 -4.16 -9.76
CA GLU A 90 -3.13 -2.86 -9.45
C GLU A 90 -2.56 -2.30 -8.16
N TRP A 91 -2.66 -0.99 -7.98
CA TRP A 91 -2.22 -0.29 -6.77
C TRP A 91 -3.04 0.99 -6.60
N ASP A 92 -2.94 1.57 -5.41
CA ASP A 92 -3.56 2.86 -5.11
C ASP A 92 -2.60 3.98 -5.52
N PRO A 93 -2.97 4.85 -6.46
CA PRO A 93 -2.09 5.93 -6.89
C PRO A 93 -2.00 7.09 -5.89
N TYR A 94 -2.89 7.15 -4.91
CA TYR A 94 -2.98 8.29 -3.98
C TYR A 94 -2.34 8.02 -2.63
N THR A 95 -2.19 6.78 -2.25
CA THR A 95 -1.61 6.41 -0.95
C THR A 95 -0.58 5.30 -1.11
N THR A 96 0.35 5.25 -0.14
CA THR A 96 1.31 4.15 -0.06
C THR A 96 0.90 3.28 1.13
N PRO A 97 0.60 1.99 0.92
CA PRO A 97 0.23 1.13 2.03
C PRO A 97 1.42 0.80 2.92
N VAL A 98 1.19 0.72 4.22
CA VAL A 98 2.13 0.16 5.17
C VAL A 98 1.67 -1.27 5.43
N ILE A 99 2.51 -2.23 5.08
CA ILE A 99 2.15 -3.64 5.06
C ILE A 99 2.88 -4.37 6.17
N ALA A 100 2.16 -5.21 6.92
CA ALA A 100 2.75 -6.02 7.97
C ALA A 100 3.67 -7.08 7.36
N GLU A 101 4.91 -7.12 7.79
CA GLU A 101 5.88 -8.14 7.34
C GLU A 101 5.74 -9.44 8.11
N LYS A 102 5.15 -9.40 9.30
CA LYS A 102 4.94 -10.55 10.19
C LYS A 102 3.51 -10.54 10.72
N SER A 103 3.03 -11.70 11.09
CA SER A 103 1.74 -11.83 11.77
C SER A 103 1.89 -11.43 13.24
N GLY A 104 0.90 -10.76 13.78
CA GLY A 104 0.92 -10.34 15.18
C GLY A 104 -0.35 -9.60 15.55
N ILE A 105 -0.31 -8.97 16.71
CA ILE A 105 -1.41 -8.16 17.22
C ILE A 105 -1.00 -6.69 17.14
N SER A 106 -1.82 -5.88 16.51
CA SER A 106 -1.54 -4.45 16.37
C SER A 106 -1.67 -3.77 17.74
N SER A 107 -0.77 -2.80 18.00
CA SER A 107 -0.79 -2.00 19.21
C SER A 107 -0.54 -0.55 18.83
N TYR A 108 -1.44 0.32 19.25
CA TYR A 108 -1.28 1.76 19.03
C TYR A 108 -0.32 2.32 20.06
N VAL A 109 0.66 3.09 19.60
CA VAL A 109 1.60 3.80 20.48
C VAL A 109 1.57 5.27 20.10
N ASP A 110 1.35 6.12 21.10
CA ASP A 110 1.21 7.58 20.93
C ASP A 110 0.09 7.97 19.94
N LEU A 111 -0.89 7.11 19.76
CA LEU A 111 -2.09 7.36 18.96
C LEU A 111 -3.24 7.68 19.92
N ILE A 112 -3.43 8.97 20.21
CA ILE A 112 -4.36 9.47 21.22
C ILE A 112 -5.51 10.21 20.55
N ASP A 113 -6.74 9.80 20.83
CA ASP A 113 -7.93 10.43 20.26
C ASP A 113 -7.97 11.94 20.59
N GLY A 114 -8.17 12.74 19.54
CA GLY A 114 -8.22 14.20 19.67
C GLY A 114 -6.85 14.88 19.72
N VAL A 115 -5.77 14.14 19.86
CA VAL A 115 -4.39 14.66 19.94
C VAL A 115 -3.60 14.30 18.70
N SER A 116 -3.45 13.01 18.40
CA SER A 116 -2.70 12.53 17.25
C SER A 116 -3.58 11.77 16.25
N ILE A 117 -4.77 11.36 16.63
CA ILE A 117 -5.74 10.72 15.73
C ILE A 117 -7.13 11.32 15.91
N GLN A 118 -7.92 11.28 14.85
CA GLN A 118 -9.33 11.62 14.91
C GLN A 118 -10.12 10.62 14.08
N GLU A 119 -11.35 10.39 14.51
CA GLU A 119 -12.27 9.52 13.78
C GLU A 119 -13.19 10.38 12.93
N THR A 120 -13.29 10.05 11.65
CA THR A 120 -14.22 10.70 10.73
C THR A 120 -15.17 9.65 10.17
N THR A 121 -16.45 10.00 10.08
CA THR A 121 -17.48 9.13 9.53
C THR A 121 -17.93 9.68 8.19
N ASP A 122 -17.92 8.84 7.16
CA ASP A 122 -18.43 9.22 5.85
C ASP A 122 -19.97 9.09 5.89
N ASP A 123 -20.65 10.21 5.73
CA ASP A 123 -22.11 10.27 5.78
C ASP A 123 -22.77 9.46 4.65
N ALA A 124 -22.08 9.33 3.51
CA ALA A 124 -22.63 8.61 2.36
C ALA A 124 -22.58 7.09 2.53
N THR A 125 -21.52 6.57 3.15
CA THR A 125 -21.30 5.13 3.30
C THR A 125 -21.53 4.62 4.71
N GLY A 126 -21.57 5.52 5.70
CA GLY A 126 -21.62 5.16 7.11
C GLY A 126 -20.37 4.55 7.67
N ILE A 127 -19.31 4.48 6.88
CA ILE A 127 -18.01 3.92 7.29
C ILE A 127 -17.23 4.97 8.06
N SER A 128 -16.77 4.61 9.25
CA SER A 128 -15.87 5.47 10.02
C SER A 128 -14.44 5.03 9.81
N SER A 129 -13.54 6.02 9.74
CA SER A 129 -12.10 5.78 9.62
C SER A 129 -11.35 6.68 10.59
N LYS A 130 -10.21 6.18 11.07
CA LYS A 130 -9.31 6.96 11.92
C LYS A 130 -8.14 7.44 11.08
N SER A 131 -7.80 8.72 11.24
CA SER A 131 -6.66 9.32 10.56
C SER A 131 -5.75 10.00 11.56
N VAL A 132 -4.47 10.08 11.21
CA VAL A 132 -3.46 10.76 12.02
C VAL A 132 -3.55 12.26 11.74
N ILE A 133 -3.67 13.05 12.80
CA ILE A 133 -3.67 14.51 12.69
C ILE A 133 -2.30 15.06 13.10
N ASP A 134 -2.03 16.32 12.77
CA ASP A 134 -0.75 16.91 13.10
C ASP A 134 -0.67 17.22 14.61
N TRP A 135 -0.05 16.30 15.33
CA TRP A 135 0.15 16.42 16.79
C TRP A 135 1.20 17.47 17.13
N ARG A 136 2.10 17.80 16.19
CA ARG A 136 3.19 18.75 16.41
C ARG A 136 2.69 20.19 16.52
N ALA A 137 1.49 20.46 16.03
CA ALA A 137 0.85 21.75 16.15
C ALA A 137 0.38 22.03 17.58
N GLN A 138 0.29 21.00 18.42
CA GLN A 138 -0.13 21.13 19.81
C GLN A 138 1.10 21.20 20.72
N SER A 139 1.20 22.26 21.50
CA SER A 139 2.41 22.56 22.28
C SER A 139 2.78 21.49 23.31
N LYS A 140 1.83 20.68 23.75
CA LYS A 140 2.07 19.62 24.75
C LYS A 140 2.33 18.24 24.13
N SER A 141 2.33 18.13 22.81
CA SER A 141 2.35 16.84 22.12
C SER A 141 3.52 16.67 21.15
N THR A 142 4.52 17.56 21.23
CA THR A 142 5.62 17.58 20.26
C THR A 142 6.52 16.34 20.35
N ASP A 143 6.55 15.67 21.50
CA ASP A 143 7.40 14.49 21.72
C ASP A 143 6.73 13.18 21.32
N LEU A 144 5.49 13.22 20.86
CA LEU A 144 4.80 12.01 20.42
C LEU A 144 5.41 11.46 19.13
N LYS A 145 5.47 10.15 19.08
CA LYS A 145 5.91 9.41 17.88
C LYS A 145 4.82 8.40 17.52
N PRO A 146 3.73 8.85 16.89
CA PRO A 146 2.62 7.99 16.56
C PRO A 146 3.07 6.82 15.67
N ARG A 147 2.75 5.63 16.13
CA ARG A 147 3.15 4.43 15.40
C ARG A 147 2.25 3.26 15.76
N ILE A 148 2.26 2.25 14.92
CA ILE A 148 1.64 0.96 15.18
C ILE A 148 2.77 -0.04 15.37
N THR A 149 2.72 -0.81 16.46
CA THR A 149 3.65 -1.92 16.68
C THR A 149 2.89 -3.23 16.58
N LEU A 150 3.60 -4.28 16.15
CA LEU A 150 3.06 -5.64 16.16
C LEU A 150 3.64 -6.38 17.38
N ARG A 151 2.76 -7.01 18.14
CA ARG A 151 3.13 -7.74 19.35
C ARG A 151 2.68 -9.19 19.22
N ASP A 152 3.38 -10.07 19.93
CA ASP A 152 2.98 -11.48 20.03
C ASP A 152 1.90 -11.65 21.11
N GLU A 153 1.46 -12.89 21.32
CA GLU A 153 0.42 -13.21 22.30
C GLU A 153 0.87 -12.92 23.74
N LYS A 154 2.18 -12.83 23.96
CA LYS A 154 2.76 -12.52 25.28
C LYS A 154 2.94 -11.02 25.49
N GLY A 155 2.61 -10.20 24.51
CA GLY A 155 2.75 -8.74 24.58
C GLY A 155 4.12 -8.20 24.21
N ASN A 156 5.02 -9.04 23.71
CA ASN A 156 6.35 -8.63 23.26
C ASN A 156 6.30 -8.10 21.84
N VAL A 157 7.10 -7.08 21.53
CA VAL A 157 7.18 -6.54 20.17
C VAL A 157 7.87 -7.56 19.27
N ILE A 158 7.24 -7.84 18.13
CA ILE A 158 7.75 -8.80 17.14
C ILE A 158 8.89 -8.15 16.37
N LYS A 159 9.91 -8.93 16.04
CA LYS A 159 11.02 -8.48 15.20
C LYS A 159 10.73 -8.78 13.73
N LYS A 160 11.09 -7.84 12.86
CA LYS A 160 11.05 -8.04 11.41
C LYS A 160 12.23 -8.90 10.94
N ALA A 161 12.24 -9.22 9.65
CA ALA A 161 13.30 -10.04 9.06
C ALA A 161 14.72 -9.43 9.22
N ASP A 162 14.80 -8.11 9.37
CA ASP A 162 16.06 -7.38 9.56
C ASP A 162 16.46 -7.22 11.04
N ASP A 163 15.84 -7.98 11.94
CA ASP A 163 16.01 -7.95 13.41
C ASP A 163 15.55 -6.65 14.07
N ASN A 164 15.01 -5.69 13.33
CA ASN A 164 14.42 -4.50 13.90
C ASN A 164 13.01 -4.80 14.43
N GLU A 165 12.60 -4.10 15.48
CA GLU A 165 11.25 -4.24 16.00
C GLU A 165 10.20 -3.81 14.96
N ALA A 166 9.06 -4.50 14.93
CA ALA A 166 7.98 -4.22 13.99
C ALA A 166 7.22 -2.96 14.44
N ARG A 167 7.84 -1.81 14.26
CA ARG A 167 7.29 -0.49 14.54
C ARG A 167 7.09 0.25 13.22
N TYR A 168 5.88 0.72 13.00
CA TYR A 168 5.52 1.41 11.78
C TYR A 168 5.09 2.82 12.12
N TYR A 169 6.01 3.80 11.87
CA TYR A 169 5.77 5.20 12.19
C TYR A 169 4.80 5.82 11.20
N LEU A 170 3.94 6.69 11.70
CA LEU A 170 2.89 7.33 10.92
C LEU A 170 3.15 8.83 10.81
N VAL A 171 2.72 9.40 9.70
CA VAL A 171 2.80 10.84 9.44
C VAL A 171 1.40 11.45 9.46
N PRO A 172 1.25 12.78 9.59
CA PRO A 172 -0.06 13.40 9.49
C PRO A 172 -0.77 13.00 8.19
N ASP A 173 -2.07 12.88 8.25
CA ASP A 173 -2.96 12.45 7.17
C ASP A 173 -2.88 10.96 6.82
N SER A 174 -2.12 10.17 7.60
CA SER A 174 -2.15 8.71 7.47
C SER A 174 -3.51 8.17 7.91
N ILE A 175 -3.99 7.14 7.21
CA ILE A 175 -5.26 6.49 7.51
C ILE A 175 -4.97 5.14 8.17
N LEU A 176 -5.58 4.92 9.32
CA LEU A 176 -5.39 3.65 10.05
C LEU A 176 -6.34 2.60 9.48
N SER A 177 -5.79 1.44 9.13
CA SER A 177 -6.55 0.32 8.55
C SER A 177 -6.83 -0.78 9.55
N VAL A 178 -6.22 -0.73 10.74
CA VAL A 178 -6.40 -1.73 11.80
C VAL A 178 -6.77 -1.02 13.10
N LYS A 179 -7.42 -1.76 13.98
CA LYS A 179 -7.76 -1.29 15.33
C LYS A 179 -6.69 -1.69 16.32
N ASP A 180 -6.65 -1.00 17.47
CA ASP A 180 -5.77 -1.39 18.58
C ASP A 180 -6.18 -2.75 19.09
N GLY A 181 -5.23 -3.67 19.18
CA GLY A 181 -5.50 -5.05 19.63
C GLY A 181 -6.04 -5.97 18.55
N GLN A 182 -6.04 -5.56 17.29
CA GLN A 182 -6.52 -6.39 16.18
C GLN A 182 -5.46 -7.37 15.73
N LYS A 183 -5.87 -8.60 15.43
CA LYS A 183 -4.99 -9.63 14.88
C LYS A 183 -4.68 -9.28 13.41
N VAL A 184 -3.39 -9.29 13.08
CA VAL A 184 -2.89 -8.90 11.74
C VAL A 184 -2.05 -10.05 11.21
N SER A 185 -2.27 -10.41 9.95
CA SER A 185 -1.45 -11.40 9.25
C SER A 185 -0.39 -10.72 8.40
N ALA A 186 0.73 -11.43 8.15
CA ALA A 186 1.73 -10.93 7.23
C ALA A 186 1.08 -10.64 5.86
N GLY A 187 1.41 -9.51 5.26
CA GLY A 187 0.82 -9.06 4.01
C GLY A 187 -0.41 -8.17 4.17
N ASP A 188 -0.97 -8.05 5.36
CA ASP A 188 -2.13 -7.18 5.60
C ASP A 188 -1.70 -5.71 5.65
N VAL A 189 -2.56 -4.82 5.14
CA VAL A 189 -2.33 -3.38 5.22
C VAL A 189 -2.73 -2.90 6.62
N ILE A 190 -1.78 -2.29 7.33
CA ILE A 190 -2.02 -1.75 8.67
C ILE A 190 -2.34 -0.26 8.67
N ALA A 191 -1.81 0.47 7.69
CA ALA A 191 -2.08 1.89 7.52
C ALA A 191 -1.83 2.29 6.07
N ARG A 192 -2.33 3.46 5.69
CA ARG A 192 -2.05 4.05 4.37
C ARG A 192 -1.49 5.44 4.58
N LEU A 193 -0.32 5.69 4.00
CA LEU A 193 0.34 6.99 4.05
C LEU A 193 -0.04 7.80 2.82
N PRO A 194 -0.23 9.12 2.94
CA PRO A 194 -0.46 9.95 1.76
C PRO A 194 0.80 9.96 0.89
N LYS A 195 0.63 9.85 -0.42
CA LYS A 195 1.76 10.03 -1.34
C LYS A 195 2.11 11.50 -1.42
N GLU A 196 3.41 11.78 -1.38
CA GLU A 196 3.87 13.13 -1.63
C GLU A 196 3.57 13.49 -3.07
N THR A 197 2.79 14.53 -3.26
CA THR A 197 2.57 15.07 -4.59
C THR A 197 3.69 16.06 -4.87
N THR A 198 4.56 15.71 -5.81
CA THR A 198 5.53 16.67 -6.30
C THR A 198 4.81 17.74 -7.10
N LYS A 199 4.93 18.96 -6.64
CA LYS A 199 4.41 20.10 -7.38
C LYS A 199 5.34 20.46 -8.52
#